data_d62825ab26b281cb41c53ea3151709d1
#
_entry.id   d62825ab26b281cb41c53ea3151709d1
#
_cell.length_a   1.000
_cell.length_b   1.000
_cell.length_c   1.000
_cell.angle_alpha   90.00
_cell.angle_beta   90.00
_cell.angle_gamma   90.00
#
_symmetry.space_group_name_H-M   'P 1'
#
loop_
_entity.id
_entity.type
_entity.pdbx_description
1 polymer ?
#
loop_
_entity_poly.entity_id
_entity_poly.type
_entity_poly.pdbx_seq_one_letter_code
_entity_poly.pdbx_strand_id
1 'polypeptide(L)'
;SWAWSEERLTENLNHIADFLKGQADFCLVQEVDIDSTRSYHVDEREPLCDAREGDSYVFAQNYDSPFLMYPLTQPHGASRSGLLTFSPVTITSANRVELPVETGVMKLLDLDRCYSVSRIPTNGGKELILYNLHLSAYTSDGTIATQQLKLLLADMQAEYEAGNWCVAGGDFNKDLLGDSAYYFGEADQAYSWAQPIPEGTFDNYDISLVAPLDESAPVPSCRNADSAYHEGQYVLTVDGFLVSKNVTVENAAVVDTGFQWSDHNPVIMTFTLR
;
A
#
# COMPACT_ATOMS: atom_id res chain seq x y z
N SER A 1 4.89 -13.50 -1.62
CA SER A 1 5.87 -14.62 -1.48
C SER A 1 5.58 -15.45 -0.24
N TRP A 2 6.22 -16.63 -0.12
CA TRP A 2 6.18 -17.45 1.09
C TRP A 2 7.17 -16.91 2.12
N ALA A 3 6.81 -16.91 3.40
CA ALA A 3 7.79 -16.74 4.47
C ALA A 3 8.74 -17.94 4.48
N TRP A 4 10.04 -17.71 4.70
CA TRP A 4 11.06 -18.75 4.63
C TRP A 4 10.96 -19.74 5.78
N SER A 5 10.57 -19.28 6.96
CA SER A 5 10.22 -20.07 8.14
C SER A 5 9.33 -19.24 9.07
N GLU A 6 8.67 -19.88 10.01
CA GLU A 6 7.86 -19.21 11.04
C GLU A 6 8.74 -18.33 11.95
N GLU A 7 9.95 -18.78 12.29
CA GLU A 7 10.90 -18.00 13.08
C GLU A 7 11.32 -16.72 12.34
N ARG A 8 11.62 -16.83 11.04
CA ARG A 8 12.01 -15.67 10.23
C ARG A 8 10.85 -14.70 10.05
N LEU A 9 9.63 -15.20 9.87
CA LEU A 9 8.43 -14.37 9.83
C LEU A 9 8.27 -13.60 11.15
N THR A 10 8.35 -14.28 12.28
CA THR A 10 8.24 -13.67 13.61
C THR A 10 9.32 -12.60 13.83
N GLU A 11 10.56 -12.88 13.45
CA GLU A 11 11.66 -11.91 13.51
C GLU A 11 11.36 -10.67 12.68
N ASN A 12 10.96 -10.85 11.42
CA ASN A 12 10.62 -9.73 10.53
C ASN A 12 9.44 -8.89 11.06
N LEU A 13 8.38 -9.56 11.56
CA LEU A 13 7.23 -8.88 12.16
C LEU A 13 7.62 -8.04 13.38
N ASN A 14 8.51 -8.57 14.24
CA ASN A 14 9.01 -7.82 15.39
C ASN A 14 9.78 -6.55 14.94
N HIS A 15 10.62 -6.65 13.91
CA HIS A 15 11.32 -5.50 13.36
C HIS A 15 10.37 -4.48 12.74
N ILE A 16 9.35 -4.92 11.99
CA ILE A 16 8.32 -4.04 11.42
C ILE A 16 7.53 -3.37 12.56
N ALA A 17 7.11 -4.13 13.57
CA ALA A 17 6.40 -3.61 14.73
C ALA A 17 7.23 -2.54 15.48
N ASP A 18 8.52 -2.81 15.70
CA ASP A 18 9.43 -1.85 16.32
C ASP A 18 9.63 -0.61 15.45
N PHE A 19 9.69 -0.76 14.13
CA PHE A 19 9.76 0.37 13.21
C PHE A 19 8.50 1.25 13.31
N LEU A 20 7.31 0.67 13.43
CA LEU A 20 6.06 1.43 13.52
C LEU A 20 5.94 2.24 14.83
N LYS A 21 6.69 1.89 15.87
CA LYS A 21 6.70 2.64 17.14
C LYS A 21 7.26 4.05 16.96
N GLY A 22 6.41 5.06 17.01
CA GLY A 22 6.82 6.47 17.04
C GLY A 22 7.41 7.02 15.73
N GLN A 23 7.28 6.32 14.61
CA GLN A 23 7.76 6.80 13.31
C GLN A 23 6.80 7.78 12.65
N ALA A 24 5.50 7.58 12.84
CA ALA A 24 4.47 8.43 12.27
C ALA A 24 3.23 8.46 13.15
N ASP A 25 2.42 9.50 13.03
CA ASP A 25 1.12 9.60 13.70
C ASP A 25 0.16 8.55 13.12
N PHE A 26 0.04 8.50 11.81
CA PHE A 26 -0.81 7.54 11.10
C PHE A 26 0.05 6.48 10.42
N CYS A 27 -0.38 5.22 10.49
CA CYS A 27 0.27 4.12 9.77
C CYS A 27 -0.75 3.39 8.90
N LEU A 28 -0.40 3.19 7.64
CA LEU A 28 -1.18 2.45 6.64
C LEU A 28 -0.36 1.22 6.25
N VAL A 29 -0.79 0.04 6.66
CA VAL A 29 -0.06 -1.22 6.44
C VAL A 29 -0.88 -2.11 5.51
N GLN A 30 -0.22 -2.68 4.51
CA GLN A 30 -0.81 -3.56 3.51
C GLN A 30 -0.31 -5.00 3.70
N GLU A 31 -0.98 -5.94 3.08
CA GLU A 31 -0.66 -7.38 3.12
C GLU A 31 -0.55 -7.99 4.52
N VAL A 32 -1.33 -7.50 5.48
CA VAL A 32 -1.35 -8.05 6.84
C VAL A 32 -2.14 -9.35 6.85
N ASP A 33 -1.43 -10.48 6.95
CA ASP A 33 -2.04 -11.80 7.01
C ASP A 33 -2.66 -12.06 8.39
N ILE A 34 -3.84 -12.70 8.40
CA ILE A 34 -4.52 -13.07 9.65
C ILE A 34 -4.68 -14.59 9.80
N ASP A 35 -4.71 -15.31 8.67
CA ASP A 35 -4.78 -16.76 8.63
C ASP A 35 -4.41 -17.20 7.21
N SER A 36 -3.12 -17.26 6.91
CA SER A 36 -2.62 -17.62 5.58
C SER A 36 -1.60 -18.74 5.65
N THR A 37 -1.70 -19.71 4.73
CA THR A 37 -0.74 -20.81 4.65
C THR A 37 0.68 -20.29 4.39
N ARG A 38 0.82 -19.23 3.57
CA ARG A 38 2.11 -18.60 3.23
C ARG A 38 2.84 -17.98 4.44
N SER A 39 2.10 -17.64 5.49
CA SER A 39 2.58 -17.03 6.73
C SER A 39 2.37 -17.93 7.96
N TYR A 40 2.35 -19.26 7.76
CA TYR A 40 2.24 -20.26 8.83
C TYR A 40 1.00 -20.07 9.73
N HIS A 41 -0.07 -19.47 9.22
CA HIS A 41 -1.30 -19.14 9.96
C HIS A 41 -1.09 -18.19 11.16
N VAL A 42 -0.03 -17.40 11.12
CA VAL A 42 0.24 -16.37 12.12
C VAL A 42 -0.71 -15.18 11.90
N ASP A 43 -1.34 -14.69 12.95
CA ASP A 43 -2.07 -13.42 12.91
C ASP A 43 -1.09 -12.26 13.08
N GLU A 44 -0.71 -11.66 11.97
CA GLU A 44 0.27 -10.57 11.92
C GLU A 44 -0.23 -9.28 12.56
N ARG A 45 -1.55 -9.14 12.81
CA ARG A 45 -2.11 -7.96 13.49
C ARG A 45 -1.64 -7.86 14.93
N GLU A 46 -1.47 -8.98 15.64
CA GLU A 46 -1.16 -8.99 17.07
C GLU A 46 0.09 -8.16 17.39
N PRO A 47 1.29 -8.45 16.85
CA PRO A 47 2.49 -7.68 17.16
C PRO A 47 2.41 -6.22 16.65
N LEU A 48 1.69 -5.96 15.56
CA LEU A 48 1.53 -4.61 15.03
C LEU A 48 0.61 -3.76 15.93
N CYS A 49 -0.50 -4.33 16.41
CA CYS A 49 -1.39 -3.66 17.35
C CYS A 49 -0.72 -3.42 18.71
N ASP A 50 0.05 -4.39 19.21
CA ASP A 50 0.82 -4.23 20.45
C ASP A 50 1.85 -3.09 20.33
N ALA A 51 2.49 -2.95 19.17
CA ALA A 51 3.43 -1.87 18.91
C ALA A 51 2.78 -0.48 18.88
N ARG A 52 1.49 -0.43 18.60
CA ARG A 52 0.66 0.79 18.51
C ARG A 52 -0.41 0.83 19.60
N GLU A 53 -0.08 0.28 20.79
CA GLU A 53 -0.98 0.30 21.94
C GLU A 53 -1.46 1.72 22.26
N GLY A 54 -2.77 1.90 22.35
CA GLY A 54 -3.42 3.20 22.58
C GLY A 54 -3.93 3.89 21.32
N ASP A 55 -3.50 3.45 20.14
CA ASP A 55 -4.05 3.95 18.89
C ASP A 55 -5.44 3.34 18.59
N SER A 56 -6.26 4.11 17.89
CA SER A 56 -7.43 3.58 17.19
C SER A 56 -6.97 2.87 15.94
N TYR A 57 -7.54 1.71 15.63
CA TYR A 57 -7.18 0.98 14.40
C TYR A 57 -8.38 0.39 13.69
N VAL A 58 -8.20 0.15 12.38
CA VAL A 58 -9.19 -0.47 11.50
C VAL A 58 -8.50 -1.52 10.65
N PHE A 59 -9.10 -2.70 10.56
CA PHE A 59 -8.69 -3.76 9.65
C PHE A 59 -9.75 -3.97 8.57
N ALA A 60 -9.35 -3.85 7.30
CA ALA A 60 -10.20 -4.12 6.14
C ALA A 60 -9.65 -5.32 5.37
N GLN A 61 -10.41 -6.41 5.34
CA GLN A 61 -10.01 -7.61 4.59
C GLN A 61 -9.94 -7.29 3.10
N ASN A 62 -8.76 -7.43 2.52
CA ASN A 62 -8.45 -7.14 1.14
C ASN A 62 -8.33 -8.40 0.27
N TYR A 63 -8.17 -9.55 0.91
CA TYR A 63 -8.02 -10.84 0.26
C TYR A 63 -8.56 -11.97 1.12
N ASP A 64 -9.41 -12.83 0.53
CA ASP A 64 -9.90 -14.07 1.15
C ASP A 64 -10.02 -15.18 0.10
N SER A 65 -9.11 -16.14 0.14
CA SER A 65 -9.15 -17.29 -0.75
C SER A 65 -8.98 -18.59 0.05
N PRO A 66 -9.89 -19.55 -0.09
CA PRO A 66 -9.75 -20.85 0.55
C PRO A 66 -8.57 -21.65 -0.02
N PHE A 67 -8.17 -21.39 -1.25
CA PHE A 67 -7.04 -22.05 -1.89
C PHE A 67 -6.53 -21.27 -3.10
N LEU A 68 -5.35 -20.66 -2.99
CA LEU A 68 -4.65 -20.02 -4.10
C LEU A 68 -3.64 -20.99 -4.72
N MET A 69 -3.93 -21.44 -5.95
CA MET A 69 -3.10 -22.40 -6.69
C MET A 69 -1.78 -21.84 -7.23
N TYR A 70 -1.56 -20.55 -7.16
CA TYR A 70 -0.37 -19.89 -7.69
C TYR A 70 0.65 -19.56 -6.57
N PRO A 71 1.97 -19.66 -6.83
CA PRO A 71 2.60 -20.26 -8.01
C PRO A 71 2.40 -21.78 -8.05
N LEU A 72 2.30 -22.36 -9.24
CA LEU A 72 2.02 -23.79 -9.41
C LEU A 72 3.05 -24.73 -8.77
N THR A 73 4.29 -24.25 -8.61
CA THR A 73 5.39 -25.00 -7.98
C THR A 73 5.33 -24.98 -6.44
N GLN A 74 4.69 -23.96 -5.86
CA GLN A 74 4.49 -23.81 -4.42
C GLN A 74 3.23 -22.97 -4.16
N PRO A 75 2.03 -23.58 -4.25
CA PRO A 75 0.77 -22.86 -4.08
C PRO A 75 0.69 -22.15 -2.73
N HIS A 76 0.14 -20.94 -2.72
CA HIS A 76 -0.03 -20.15 -1.47
C HIS A 76 -1.08 -20.76 -0.52
N GLY A 77 -1.90 -21.70 -0.99
CA GLY A 77 -2.92 -22.34 -0.16
C GLY A 77 -4.03 -21.39 0.26
N ALA A 78 -4.57 -21.56 1.46
CA ALA A 78 -5.51 -20.59 2.04
C ALA A 78 -4.80 -19.27 2.32
N SER A 79 -5.47 -18.16 2.03
CA SER A 79 -4.92 -16.81 2.25
C SER A 79 -6.01 -15.85 2.69
N ARG A 80 -5.80 -15.24 3.85
CA ARG A 80 -6.63 -14.17 4.40
C ARG A 80 -5.74 -13.03 4.83
N SER A 81 -5.82 -11.91 4.11
CA SER A 81 -5.03 -10.72 4.41
C SER A 81 -5.82 -9.45 4.25
N GLY A 82 -5.29 -8.34 4.77
CA GLY A 82 -5.99 -7.07 4.72
C GLY A 82 -5.10 -5.86 4.85
N LEU A 83 -5.80 -4.74 5.00
CA LEU A 83 -5.26 -3.40 5.18
C LEU A 83 -5.46 -3.01 6.63
N LEU A 84 -4.41 -2.62 7.33
CA LEU A 84 -4.44 -2.21 8.73
C LEU A 84 -4.08 -0.73 8.84
N THR A 85 -4.97 0.07 9.40
CA THR A 85 -4.79 1.52 9.55
C THR A 85 -4.74 1.86 11.03
N PHE A 86 -3.72 2.61 11.45
CA PHE A 86 -3.57 3.12 12.82
C PHE A 86 -3.70 4.64 12.85
N SER A 87 -4.29 5.15 13.92
CA SER A 87 -4.46 6.58 14.20
C SER A 87 -4.33 6.86 15.69
N PRO A 88 -3.53 7.87 16.10
CA PRO A 88 -3.47 8.33 17.49
C PRO A 88 -4.75 9.04 17.93
N VAL A 89 -5.59 9.41 16.96
CA VAL A 89 -6.90 10.04 17.19
C VAL A 89 -7.98 9.02 16.88
N THR A 90 -9.06 9.03 17.66
CA THR A 90 -10.18 8.10 17.47
C THR A 90 -10.72 8.13 16.04
N ILE A 91 -10.74 6.99 15.38
CA ILE A 91 -11.46 6.80 14.12
C ILE A 91 -12.96 6.67 14.45
N THR A 92 -13.77 7.64 14.03
CA THR A 92 -15.20 7.71 14.36
C THR A 92 -16.06 6.81 13.52
N SER A 93 -15.65 6.56 12.28
CA SER A 93 -16.25 5.56 11.42
C SER A 93 -15.25 5.06 10.38
N ALA A 94 -15.48 3.86 9.89
CA ALA A 94 -14.67 3.28 8.82
C ALA A 94 -15.51 2.43 7.88
N ASN A 95 -15.15 2.44 6.62
CA ASN A 95 -15.77 1.65 5.57
C ASN A 95 -14.70 0.89 4.76
N ARG A 96 -15.08 -0.31 4.33
CA ARG A 96 -14.38 -1.06 3.28
C ARG A 96 -15.11 -0.81 1.96
N VAL A 97 -14.38 -0.34 0.95
CA VAL A 97 -14.93 -0.12 -0.38
C VAL A 97 -14.31 -1.15 -1.33
N GLU A 98 -15.20 -1.99 -1.87
CA GLU A 98 -14.82 -3.03 -2.82
C GLU A 98 -14.37 -2.43 -4.14
N LEU A 99 -13.29 -2.96 -4.69
CA LEU A 99 -12.73 -2.56 -5.97
C LEU A 99 -13.06 -3.59 -7.07
N PRO A 100 -13.24 -3.16 -8.33
CA PRO A 100 -13.39 -4.09 -9.44
C PRO A 100 -12.13 -4.94 -9.57
N VAL A 101 -12.32 -6.22 -9.86
CA VAL A 101 -11.25 -7.20 -10.11
C VAL A 101 -11.47 -7.87 -11.45
N GLU A 102 -10.42 -8.52 -11.98
CA GLU A 102 -10.51 -9.28 -13.21
C GLU A 102 -11.63 -10.32 -13.17
N THR A 103 -12.23 -10.58 -14.33
CA THR A 103 -13.27 -11.60 -14.49
C THR A 103 -12.72 -12.85 -15.18
N GLY A 104 -13.35 -14.01 -14.95
CA GLY A 104 -12.94 -15.28 -15.55
C GLY A 104 -11.89 -16.03 -14.74
N VAL A 105 -11.00 -16.77 -15.43
CA VAL A 105 -9.97 -17.61 -14.77
C VAL A 105 -8.97 -16.77 -13.96
N MET A 106 -8.70 -15.55 -14.39
CA MET A 106 -7.82 -14.61 -13.67
C MET A 106 -8.40 -14.16 -12.34
N LYS A 107 -9.72 -14.23 -12.15
CA LYS A 107 -10.37 -13.96 -10.85
C LYS A 107 -9.86 -14.86 -9.71
N LEU A 108 -9.34 -16.04 -10.04
CA LEU A 108 -8.73 -16.94 -9.05
C LEU A 108 -7.38 -16.43 -8.51
N LEU A 109 -6.79 -15.44 -9.17
CA LEU A 109 -5.51 -14.82 -8.79
C LEU A 109 -5.67 -13.41 -8.21
N ASP A 110 -6.78 -12.74 -8.51
CA ASP A 110 -7.06 -11.35 -8.11
C ASP A 110 -8.42 -11.28 -7.38
N LEU A 111 -8.43 -11.75 -6.12
CA LEU A 111 -9.65 -11.86 -5.33
C LEU A 111 -9.77 -10.69 -4.33
N ASP A 112 -10.97 -10.08 -4.30
CA ASP A 112 -11.48 -9.23 -3.22
C ASP A 112 -10.70 -7.94 -2.89
N ARG A 113 -10.13 -7.26 -3.87
CA ARG A 113 -9.44 -5.98 -3.68
C ARG A 113 -10.37 -4.91 -3.09
N CYS A 114 -9.83 -4.11 -2.19
CA CYS A 114 -10.54 -2.98 -1.59
C CYS A 114 -9.58 -1.85 -1.25
N TYR A 115 -10.14 -0.69 -0.93
CA TYR A 115 -9.49 0.29 -0.07
C TYR A 115 -10.32 0.47 1.22
N SER A 116 -9.67 0.87 2.30
CA SER A 116 -10.36 1.27 3.53
C SER A 116 -10.44 2.77 3.62
N VAL A 117 -11.55 3.27 4.16
CA VAL A 117 -11.80 4.68 4.42
C VAL A 117 -11.96 4.85 5.92
N SER A 118 -11.14 5.68 6.54
CA SER A 118 -11.19 5.97 7.99
C SER A 118 -11.43 7.46 8.19
N ARG A 119 -12.46 7.81 8.99
CA ARG A 119 -12.85 9.18 9.30
C ARG A 119 -12.31 9.61 10.65
N ILE A 120 -11.56 10.69 10.65
CA ILE A 120 -10.92 11.24 11.84
C ILE A 120 -11.38 12.68 12.03
N PRO A 121 -12.06 12.98 13.14
CA PRO A 121 -12.57 14.32 13.40
C PRO A 121 -11.43 15.30 13.63
N THR A 122 -11.59 16.53 13.12
CA THR A 122 -10.68 17.63 13.35
C THR A 122 -11.35 18.78 14.08
N ASN A 123 -10.55 19.72 14.57
CA ASN A 123 -11.08 20.95 15.13
C ASN A 123 -11.74 21.79 14.03
N GLY A 124 -13.06 22.03 14.11
CA GLY A 124 -13.78 22.84 13.12
C GLY A 124 -14.90 22.12 12.37
N GLY A 125 -15.19 20.86 12.72
CA GLY A 125 -16.33 20.12 12.19
C GLY A 125 -16.15 19.50 10.82
N LYS A 126 -14.93 19.55 10.27
CA LYS A 126 -14.51 18.79 9.10
C LYS A 126 -13.64 17.62 9.55
N GLU A 127 -13.38 16.70 8.65
CA GLU A 127 -12.69 15.45 8.96
C GLU A 127 -11.43 15.29 8.08
N LEU A 128 -10.43 14.64 8.64
CA LEU A 128 -9.38 14.00 7.86
C LEU A 128 -9.88 12.61 7.45
N ILE A 129 -9.92 12.37 6.16
CA ILE A 129 -10.29 11.09 5.58
C ILE A 129 -9.01 10.38 5.15
N LEU A 130 -8.70 9.27 5.82
CA LEU A 130 -7.56 8.42 5.49
C LEU A 130 -8.03 7.24 4.65
N TYR A 131 -7.33 7.02 3.55
CA TYR A 131 -7.54 5.90 2.66
C TYR A 131 -6.30 5.00 2.68
N ASN A 132 -6.48 3.72 3.02
CA ASN A 132 -5.44 2.71 2.90
C ASN A 132 -5.78 1.84 1.70
N LEU A 133 -4.85 1.68 0.77
CA LEU A 133 -5.07 1.00 -0.51
C LEU A 133 -4.00 -0.03 -0.83
N HIS A 134 -4.41 -1.05 -1.59
CA HIS A 134 -3.53 -1.97 -2.27
C HIS A 134 -4.21 -2.38 -3.57
N LEU A 135 -3.79 -1.78 -4.68
CA LEU A 135 -4.40 -2.00 -6.00
C LEU A 135 -3.95 -3.34 -6.59
N SER A 136 -4.67 -3.78 -7.62
CA SER A 136 -4.36 -5.04 -8.31
C SER A 136 -3.01 -4.98 -9.03
N ALA A 137 -2.21 -6.03 -8.81
CA ALA A 137 -1.02 -6.31 -9.59
C ALA A 137 -1.37 -7.20 -10.80
N TYR A 138 -0.43 -7.39 -11.73
CA TYR A 138 -0.44 -8.43 -12.77
C TYR A 138 -1.65 -8.43 -13.72
N THR A 139 -2.31 -7.29 -13.91
CA THR A 139 -3.29 -7.15 -14.98
C THR A 139 -2.56 -7.00 -16.31
N SER A 140 -2.94 -7.75 -17.32
CA SER A 140 -2.19 -7.88 -18.59
C SER A 140 -1.93 -6.56 -19.31
N ASP A 141 -2.73 -5.52 -19.00
CA ASP A 141 -2.67 -4.18 -19.62
C ASP A 141 -2.69 -3.04 -18.59
N GLY A 142 -2.74 -3.33 -17.29
CA GLY A 142 -2.81 -2.34 -16.20
C GLY A 142 -4.16 -1.61 -16.11
N THR A 143 -5.17 -2.01 -16.88
CA THR A 143 -6.48 -1.36 -16.97
C THR A 143 -7.25 -1.42 -15.65
N ILE A 144 -7.25 -2.58 -14.98
CA ILE A 144 -7.98 -2.79 -13.73
C ILE A 144 -7.44 -1.88 -12.62
N ALA A 145 -6.12 -1.85 -12.39
CA ALA A 145 -5.53 -0.95 -11.39
C ALA A 145 -5.83 0.53 -11.70
N THR A 146 -5.90 0.90 -12.99
CA THR A 146 -6.30 2.25 -13.41
C THR A 146 -7.78 2.54 -13.12
N GLN A 147 -8.68 1.56 -13.32
CA GLN A 147 -10.09 1.69 -12.96
C GLN A 147 -10.26 1.80 -11.44
N GLN A 148 -9.55 0.98 -10.67
CA GLN A 148 -9.53 1.04 -9.22
C GLN A 148 -9.07 2.42 -8.71
N LEU A 149 -7.99 2.96 -9.30
CA LEU A 149 -7.49 4.30 -8.98
C LEU A 149 -8.55 5.38 -9.28
N LYS A 150 -9.26 5.31 -10.40
CA LYS A 150 -10.30 6.28 -10.76
C LYS A 150 -11.48 6.26 -9.77
N LEU A 151 -11.86 5.10 -9.24
CA LEU A 151 -12.89 5.00 -8.20
C LEU A 151 -12.45 5.70 -6.92
N LEU A 152 -11.21 5.46 -6.49
CA LEU A 152 -10.64 6.14 -5.34
C LEU A 152 -10.57 7.65 -5.54
N LEU A 153 -10.13 8.12 -6.71
CA LEU A 153 -10.06 9.55 -7.02
C LEU A 153 -11.45 10.22 -6.98
N ALA A 154 -12.49 9.55 -7.48
CA ALA A 154 -13.85 10.07 -7.42
C ALA A 154 -14.38 10.16 -5.98
N ASP A 155 -14.07 9.19 -5.12
CA ASP A 155 -14.43 9.21 -3.70
C ASP A 155 -13.68 10.35 -2.98
N MET A 156 -12.37 10.44 -3.14
CA MET A 156 -11.57 11.53 -2.58
C MET A 156 -12.03 12.92 -3.04
N GLN A 157 -12.41 13.06 -4.32
CA GLN A 157 -12.93 14.32 -4.85
C GLN A 157 -14.24 14.72 -4.17
N ALA A 158 -15.16 13.78 -3.98
CA ALA A 158 -16.43 14.05 -3.30
C ALA A 158 -16.21 14.49 -1.84
N GLU A 159 -15.29 13.87 -1.12
CA GLU A 159 -14.92 14.26 0.24
C GLU A 159 -14.24 15.64 0.27
N TYR A 160 -13.36 15.93 -0.67
CA TYR A 160 -12.74 17.25 -0.81
C TYR A 160 -13.79 18.35 -1.08
N GLU A 161 -14.75 18.11 -1.98
CA GLU A 161 -15.85 19.03 -2.27
C GLU A 161 -16.78 19.24 -1.06
N ALA A 162 -16.90 18.23 -0.19
CA ALA A 162 -17.59 18.36 1.11
C ALA A 162 -16.77 19.19 2.12
N GLY A 163 -15.54 19.56 1.80
CA GLY A 163 -14.64 20.37 2.59
C GLY A 163 -13.77 19.57 3.57
N ASN A 164 -13.71 18.25 3.41
CA ASN A 164 -12.81 17.38 4.17
C ASN A 164 -11.39 17.40 3.59
N TRP A 165 -10.43 16.94 4.38
CA TRP A 165 -9.05 16.70 3.93
C TRP A 165 -8.89 15.22 3.58
N CYS A 166 -8.31 14.92 2.42
CA CYS A 166 -8.14 13.55 1.97
C CYS A 166 -6.65 13.21 1.84
N VAL A 167 -6.26 12.11 2.46
CA VAL A 167 -4.92 11.53 2.33
C VAL A 167 -5.09 10.03 2.07
N ALA A 168 -4.57 9.55 0.96
CA ALA A 168 -4.50 8.13 0.65
C ALA A 168 -3.03 7.67 0.63
N GLY A 169 -2.77 6.44 1.02
CA GLY A 169 -1.44 5.85 0.95
C GLY A 169 -1.51 4.33 0.81
N GLY A 170 -0.48 3.76 0.22
CA GLY A 170 -0.32 2.33 0.08
C GLY A 170 0.37 1.91 -1.21
N ASP A 171 0.17 0.65 -1.57
CA ASP A 171 0.72 0.03 -2.78
C ASP A 171 -0.24 0.22 -3.97
N PHE A 172 0.20 1.00 -4.94
CA PHE A 172 -0.57 1.27 -6.16
C PHE A 172 -0.38 0.19 -7.23
N ASN A 173 0.61 -0.69 -7.08
CA ASN A 173 1.02 -1.63 -8.13
C ASN A 173 1.21 -0.96 -9.51
N LYS A 174 1.60 0.32 -9.48
CA LYS A 174 1.93 1.17 -10.63
C LYS A 174 3.32 1.75 -10.43
N ASP A 175 4.07 1.93 -11.51
CA ASP A 175 5.29 2.72 -11.45
C ASP A 175 4.93 4.19 -11.25
N LEU A 176 5.08 4.67 -10.02
CA LEU A 176 4.70 6.03 -9.63
C LEU A 176 5.66 7.09 -10.15
N LEU A 177 6.89 6.71 -10.53
CA LEU A 177 7.88 7.60 -11.13
C LEU A 177 7.73 7.68 -12.66
N GLY A 178 6.93 6.79 -13.25
CA GLY A 178 6.71 6.68 -14.69
C GLY A 178 7.84 5.95 -15.43
N ASP A 179 9.06 6.06 -14.96
CA ASP A 179 10.24 5.34 -15.44
C ASP A 179 11.22 5.11 -14.26
N SER A 180 10.87 4.17 -13.39
CA SER A 180 11.71 3.80 -12.24
C SER A 180 13.09 3.31 -12.67
N ALA A 181 13.19 2.64 -13.82
CA ALA A 181 14.47 2.13 -14.34
C ALA A 181 15.48 3.26 -14.61
N TYR A 182 15.01 4.43 -15.03
CA TYR A 182 15.87 5.61 -15.22
C TYR A 182 16.52 6.05 -13.91
N TYR A 183 15.76 6.07 -12.81
CA TYR A 183 16.28 6.54 -11.50
C TYR A 183 17.16 5.52 -10.79
N PHE A 184 16.91 4.22 -10.98
CA PHE A 184 17.60 3.16 -10.27
C PHE A 184 18.69 2.45 -11.11
N GLY A 185 18.95 2.96 -12.33
CA GLY A 185 20.04 2.47 -13.16
C GLY A 185 19.78 1.14 -13.87
N GLU A 186 18.51 0.76 -14.03
CA GLU A 186 18.07 -0.50 -14.64
C GLU A 186 17.48 -0.31 -16.05
N ALA A 187 17.98 0.68 -16.78
CA ALA A 187 17.48 1.06 -18.11
C ALA A 187 17.47 -0.09 -19.14
N ASP A 188 18.24 -1.15 -18.92
CA ASP A 188 18.31 -2.32 -19.81
C ASP A 188 17.23 -3.38 -19.51
N GLN A 189 16.43 -3.23 -18.45
CA GLN A 189 15.34 -4.14 -18.15
C GLN A 189 14.12 -3.84 -19.03
N ALA A 190 13.91 -4.66 -20.04
CA ALA A 190 12.81 -4.51 -21.01
C ALA A 190 11.41 -4.76 -20.42
N TYR A 191 11.27 -5.07 -19.14
CA TYR A 191 10.00 -5.50 -18.57
C TYR A 191 9.79 -4.98 -17.15
N SER A 192 8.71 -4.21 -16.97
CA SER A 192 8.14 -3.92 -15.66
C SER A 192 6.75 -4.55 -15.55
N TRP A 193 6.49 -5.27 -14.46
CA TRP A 193 5.16 -5.76 -14.13
C TRP A 193 4.22 -4.60 -13.71
N ALA A 194 4.78 -3.47 -13.23
CA ALA A 194 4.04 -2.27 -12.88
C ALA A 194 4.10 -1.25 -14.03
N GLN A 195 2.95 -1.00 -14.62
CA GLN A 195 2.83 0.01 -15.68
C GLN A 195 2.75 1.41 -15.06
N PRO A 196 3.25 2.46 -15.73
CA PRO A 196 3.03 3.85 -15.31
C PRO A 196 1.54 4.18 -15.16
N ILE A 197 1.24 5.19 -14.34
CA ILE A 197 -0.10 5.77 -14.31
C ILE A 197 -0.32 6.51 -15.63
N PRO A 198 -1.43 6.25 -16.35
CA PRO A 198 -1.70 6.92 -17.61
C PRO A 198 -1.73 8.44 -17.48
N GLU A 199 -1.17 9.14 -18.46
CA GLU A 199 -1.22 10.59 -18.54
C GLU A 199 -2.68 11.10 -18.49
N GLY A 200 -2.90 12.23 -17.82
CA GLY A 200 -4.24 12.84 -17.68
C GLY A 200 -5.15 12.16 -16.64
N THR A 201 -4.67 11.12 -15.93
CA THR A 201 -5.48 10.43 -14.91
C THR A 201 -6.01 11.39 -13.83
N PHE A 202 -5.26 12.43 -13.49
CA PHE A 202 -5.58 13.38 -12.41
C PHE A 202 -6.23 14.69 -12.89
N ASP A 203 -6.34 14.95 -14.21
CA ASP A 203 -6.69 16.25 -14.79
C ASP A 203 -8.05 16.81 -14.32
N ASN A 204 -8.97 15.95 -13.91
CA ASN A 204 -10.31 16.35 -13.48
C ASN A 204 -10.53 16.28 -11.97
N TYR A 205 -9.44 16.18 -11.20
CA TYR A 205 -9.50 16.03 -9.74
C TYR A 205 -8.63 17.07 -9.05
N ASP A 206 -9.10 17.59 -7.92
CA ASP A 206 -8.30 18.39 -6.99
C ASP A 206 -7.46 17.48 -6.06
N ILE A 207 -6.93 16.39 -6.63
CA ILE A 207 -6.13 15.38 -5.98
C ILE A 207 -4.79 15.26 -6.70
N SER A 208 -3.71 15.17 -5.95
CA SER A 208 -2.35 15.05 -6.50
C SER A 208 -1.67 13.78 -6.04
N LEU A 209 -0.89 13.18 -6.93
CA LEU A 209 0.02 12.10 -6.62
C LEU A 209 1.28 12.64 -5.93
N VAL A 210 1.71 11.97 -4.87
CA VAL A 210 2.98 12.18 -4.18
C VAL A 210 3.79 10.89 -4.25
N ALA A 211 4.63 10.79 -5.27
CA ALA A 211 5.60 9.71 -5.41
C ALA A 211 6.89 10.12 -4.67
N PRO A 212 7.33 9.37 -3.64
CA PRO A 212 8.53 9.73 -2.90
C PRO A 212 9.78 9.50 -3.76
N LEU A 213 10.58 10.54 -3.96
CA LEU A 213 11.83 10.48 -4.73
C LEU A 213 12.79 11.57 -4.24
N ASP A 214 13.99 11.17 -3.87
CA ASP A 214 15.16 12.05 -3.80
C ASP A 214 16.06 11.77 -5.00
N GLU A 215 16.07 12.65 -5.98
CA GLU A 215 16.87 12.46 -7.21
C GLU A 215 18.39 12.41 -6.94
N SER A 216 18.84 12.99 -5.81
CA SER A 216 20.27 12.98 -5.44
C SER A 216 20.72 11.66 -4.83
N ALA A 217 19.80 10.92 -4.23
CA ALA A 217 20.02 9.64 -3.58
C ALA A 217 18.74 8.78 -3.67
N PRO A 218 18.38 8.30 -4.86
CA PRO A 218 17.11 7.60 -5.06
C PRO A 218 17.07 6.26 -4.33
N VAL A 219 16.01 6.06 -3.53
CA VAL A 219 15.73 4.81 -2.82
C VAL A 219 14.43 4.22 -3.37
N PRO A 220 14.45 2.97 -3.87
CA PRO A 220 13.23 2.32 -4.37
C PRO A 220 12.30 1.88 -3.24
N SER A 221 10.99 1.90 -3.48
CA SER A 221 10.03 1.43 -2.49
C SER A 221 9.79 -0.08 -2.56
N CYS A 222 10.05 -0.72 -3.68
CA CYS A 222 9.75 -2.14 -3.90
C CYS A 222 10.83 -2.82 -4.75
N ARG A 223 10.99 -4.13 -4.53
CA ARG A 223 11.84 -5.03 -5.31
C ARG A 223 11.06 -6.25 -5.80
N ASN A 224 11.59 -6.95 -6.79
CA ASN A 224 11.07 -8.26 -7.11
C ASN A 224 11.21 -9.22 -5.91
N ALA A 225 10.15 -9.98 -5.65
CA ALA A 225 10.06 -10.93 -4.54
C ALA A 225 10.40 -12.38 -4.95
N ASP A 226 11.13 -12.57 -6.05
CA ASP A 226 11.50 -13.88 -6.62
C ASP A 226 12.67 -14.55 -5.91
N SER A 227 13.46 -13.78 -5.15
CA SER A 227 14.63 -14.23 -4.40
C SER A 227 14.88 -13.35 -3.18
N ALA A 228 15.88 -13.69 -2.37
CA ALA A 228 16.43 -12.76 -1.39
C ALA A 228 16.99 -11.53 -2.08
N TYR A 229 16.95 -10.37 -1.42
CA TYR A 229 17.51 -9.15 -1.98
C TYR A 229 19.00 -9.30 -2.31
N HIS A 230 19.38 -8.86 -3.47
CA HIS A 230 20.77 -8.81 -3.93
C HIS A 230 20.99 -7.59 -4.85
N GLU A 231 22.22 -7.13 -4.93
CA GLU A 231 22.59 -6.04 -5.84
C GLU A 231 22.25 -6.41 -7.30
N GLY A 232 21.68 -5.46 -8.05
CA GLY A 232 21.23 -5.65 -9.43
C GLY A 232 19.86 -6.32 -9.59
N GLN A 233 19.15 -6.60 -8.48
CA GLN A 233 17.76 -7.02 -8.56
C GLN A 233 16.88 -5.87 -9.04
N TYR A 234 15.82 -6.21 -9.81
CA TYR A 234 14.87 -5.21 -10.29
C TYR A 234 14.16 -4.52 -9.12
N VAL A 235 14.20 -3.19 -9.10
CA VAL A 235 13.59 -2.33 -8.10
C VAL A 235 12.80 -1.20 -8.76
N LEU A 236 11.78 -0.69 -8.07
CA LEU A 236 10.91 0.38 -8.56
C LEU A 236 10.21 1.09 -7.41
N THR A 237 9.44 2.14 -7.71
CA THR A 237 8.60 2.82 -6.72
C THR A 237 7.12 2.63 -7.05
N VAL A 238 6.42 1.84 -6.23
CA VAL A 238 4.99 1.55 -6.34
C VAL A 238 4.19 2.05 -5.13
N ASP A 239 4.88 2.39 -4.06
CA ASP A 239 4.29 2.90 -2.82
C ASP A 239 4.35 4.42 -2.78
N GLY A 240 3.26 5.06 -2.40
CA GLY A 240 3.17 6.51 -2.39
C GLY A 240 1.84 7.00 -1.81
N PHE A 241 1.51 8.25 -2.11
CA PHE A 241 0.35 8.91 -1.53
C PHE A 241 -0.46 9.69 -2.58
N LEU A 242 -1.74 9.89 -2.26
CA LEU A 242 -2.60 10.90 -2.90
C LEU A 242 -3.05 11.88 -1.84
N VAL A 243 -3.10 13.16 -2.19
CA VAL A 243 -3.55 14.21 -1.29
C VAL A 243 -4.52 15.15 -1.98
N SER A 244 -5.55 15.60 -1.27
CA SER A 244 -6.41 16.67 -1.77
C SER A 244 -5.70 18.02 -1.70
N LYS A 245 -6.13 18.97 -2.53
CA LYS A 245 -5.51 20.29 -2.73
C LYS A 245 -5.42 21.13 -1.44
N ASN A 246 -6.28 20.87 -0.46
CA ASN A 246 -6.27 21.51 0.84
C ASN A 246 -5.31 20.83 1.86
N VAL A 247 -4.54 19.83 1.43
CA VAL A 247 -3.44 19.22 2.17
C VAL A 247 -2.10 19.74 1.61
N THR A 248 -1.23 20.24 2.49
CA THR A 248 0.13 20.63 2.10
C THR A 248 1.09 19.52 2.45
N VAL A 249 1.79 19.00 1.46
CA VAL A 249 2.90 18.07 1.65
C VAL A 249 4.17 18.86 1.93
N GLU A 250 4.82 18.55 3.04
CA GLU A 250 6.07 19.18 3.45
C GLU A 250 7.28 18.34 3.02
N ASN A 251 7.14 17.01 3.11
CA ASN A 251 8.17 16.05 2.71
C ASN A 251 7.54 14.70 2.39
N ALA A 252 8.14 13.97 1.45
CA ALA A 252 7.86 12.55 1.21
C ALA A 252 9.17 11.83 0.86
N ALA A 253 9.41 10.67 1.48
CA ALA A 253 10.63 9.91 1.30
C ALA A 253 10.38 8.40 1.44
N VAL A 254 11.24 7.62 0.80
CA VAL A 254 11.38 6.19 1.08
C VAL A 254 12.42 6.00 2.17
N VAL A 255 12.12 5.20 3.17
CA VAL A 255 13.07 4.84 4.22
C VAL A 255 13.83 3.59 3.80
N ASP A 256 15.10 3.72 3.52
CA ASP A 256 15.94 2.58 3.12
C ASP A 256 16.18 1.64 4.30
N THR A 257 15.54 0.47 4.27
CA THR A 257 15.77 -0.64 5.20
C THR A 257 16.68 -1.72 4.62
N GLY A 258 17.15 -1.53 3.38
CA GLY A 258 17.88 -2.53 2.62
C GLY A 258 17.02 -3.76 2.32
N PHE A 259 15.71 -3.62 2.30
CA PHE A 259 14.74 -4.72 2.11
C PHE A 259 14.96 -5.90 3.07
N GLN A 260 15.40 -5.62 4.30
CA GLN A 260 15.78 -6.66 5.26
C GLN A 260 14.58 -7.46 5.79
N TRP A 261 13.41 -6.82 5.89
CA TRP A 261 12.24 -7.39 6.57
C TRP A 261 11.03 -7.59 5.66
N SER A 262 11.04 -6.92 4.50
CA SER A 262 9.98 -6.96 3.48
C SER A 262 10.57 -6.77 2.10
N ASP A 263 9.83 -7.12 1.07
CA ASP A 263 10.11 -6.75 -0.33
C ASP A 263 9.69 -5.30 -0.66
N HIS A 264 9.14 -4.59 0.32
CA HIS A 264 8.91 -3.16 0.27
C HIS A 264 9.72 -2.42 1.34
N ASN A 265 10.21 -1.23 1.00
CA ASN A 265 10.71 -0.23 1.92
C ASN A 265 9.56 0.67 2.37
N PRO A 266 9.51 1.09 3.65
CA PRO A 266 8.48 2.02 4.11
C PRO A 266 8.57 3.39 3.41
N VAL A 267 7.42 3.99 3.11
CA VAL A 267 7.32 5.36 2.62
C VAL A 267 6.72 6.26 3.69
N ILE A 268 7.27 7.45 3.87
CA ILE A 268 6.85 8.42 4.89
C ILE A 268 6.51 9.74 4.21
N MET A 269 5.42 10.37 4.65
CA MET A 269 5.03 11.71 4.23
C MET A 269 4.70 12.58 5.45
N THR A 270 5.20 13.81 5.46
CA THR A 270 4.79 14.83 6.42
C THR A 270 3.87 15.82 5.73
N PHE A 271 2.74 16.14 6.35
CA PHE A 271 1.73 17.02 5.77
C PHE A 271 1.04 17.90 6.81
N THR A 272 0.45 18.99 6.34
CA THR A 272 -0.36 19.93 7.14
C THR A 272 -1.73 20.10 6.46
N LEU A 273 -2.80 20.14 7.28
CA LEU A 273 -4.17 20.44 6.86
C LEU A 273 -4.35 21.98 6.79
N ARG A 274 -4.82 22.50 5.65
CA ARG A 274 -5.05 23.95 5.46
C ARG A 274 -6.50 24.34 5.66
#